data_ced4750519368c5fbcdf2720548f79ff
#
_entry.id   ced4750519368c5fbcdf2720548f79ff
#
_cell.length_a   1.000
_cell.length_b   1.000
_cell.length_c   1.000
_cell.angle_alpha   90.00
_cell.angle_beta   90.00
_cell.angle_gamma   90.00
#
_symmetry.space_group_name_H-M   'P 1'
#
loop_
_entity.id
_entity.type
_entity.pdbx_description
1 polymer ?
#
loop_
_entity_poly.entity_id
_entity_poly.type
_entity_poly.pdbx_seq_one_letter_code
_entity_poly.pdbx_strand_id
1 'polypeptide(L)'
;MQEVASASTHELTSQGLHEFKRLLIQARTEQSAIETELITAQKAERQAVQTYDRWRNGWLFKRVRKQRFQQLQEAAQLTTDVRAELEEQQSQARLSTQIEMPDAARSAFLRMSDAFAALKNASRIWDTVQERSTNRVAERTMAHRTVMRKPVRFDLGRCEVIEADWQAPHLGNANGGDLYLYPGFILYFVSTDAFSLLDLSEVEITYDPVRFHETEAVPTDSKTVDRTWAKVNKDGSPDRRFKDNYEIPVVLYGQLSLRSTTGMREEYLVSNAEAAEEFVAAWAAFIKAARSGE
;
A
#
# COMPACT_ATOMS: atom_id res chain seq x y z
N MET A 1 -26.23 -1.27 -6.22
CA MET A 1 -25.03 -1.87 -5.61
C MET A 1 -24.59 -0.95 -4.50
N GLN A 2 -24.14 -1.49 -3.40
CA GLN A 2 -23.57 -0.74 -2.29
C GLN A 2 -22.04 -0.75 -2.46
N GLU A 3 -21.41 0.39 -2.26
CA GLU A 3 -19.95 0.49 -2.33
C GLU A 3 -19.30 -0.18 -1.10
N VAL A 4 -18.22 -0.90 -1.33
CA VAL A 4 -17.32 -1.38 -0.30
C VAL A 4 -16.14 -0.41 -0.29
N ALA A 5 -16.11 0.48 0.68
CA ALA A 5 -15.09 1.51 0.80
C ALA A 5 -14.88 1.90 2.25
N SER A 6 -13.65 2.29 2.56
CA SER A 6 -13.24 2.82 3.86
C SER A 6 -13.68 4.27 4.05
N ALA A 7 -13.75 4.72 5.30
CA ALA A 7 -13.93 6.12 5.67
C ALA A 7 -12.77 6.99 5.15
N SER A 8 -12.89 8.32 5.28
CA SER A 8 -11.85 9.25 4.85
C SER A 8 -10.56 9.08 5.67
N THR A 9 -9.41 9.38 5.05
CA THR A 9 -8.10 9.31 5.74
C THR A 9 -8.01 10.22 6.98
N HIS A 10 -8.89 11.21 7.10
CA HIS A 10 -8.96 12.06 8.29
C HIS A 10 -9.57 11.31 9.48
N GLU A 11 -10.58 10.47 9.23
CA GLU A 11 -11.34 9.74 10.26
C GLU A 11 -10.70 8.41 10.66
N LEU A 12 -9.96 7.78 9.73
CA LEU A 12 -9.39 6.44 9.90
C LEU A 12 -8.25 6.35 10.91
N THR A 13 -7.55 7.46 11.21
CA THR A 13 -6.37 7.38 12.09
C THR A 13 -6.79 7.05 13.53
N SER A 14 -6.22 5.99 14.09
CA SER A 14 -6.42 5.59 15.49
C SER A 14 -5.97 6.68 16.47
N GLN A 15 -6.71 6.85 17.56
CA GLN A 15 -6.49 7.95 18.49
C GLN A 15 -5.05 8.00 19.04
N GLY A 16 -4.46 6.86 19.37
CA GLY A 16 -3.10 6.77 19.88
C GLY A 16 -2.01 7.10 18.85
N LEU A 17 -2.34 7.12 17.55
CA LEU A 17 -1.38 7.32 16.46
C LEU A 17 -1.44 8.72 15.82
N HIS A 18 -2.31 9.62 16.29
CA HIS A 18 -2.40 10.98 15.76
C HIS A 18 -1.10 11.77 15.91
N GLU A 19 -0.43 11.63 17.05
CA GLU A 19 0.84 12.29 17.32
C GLU A 19 1.93 11.78 16.37
N PHE A 20 2.03 10.47 16.19
CA PHE A 20 2.98 9.87 15.26
C PHE A 20 2.71 10.30 13.82
N LYS A 21 1.45 10.31 13.40
CA LYS A 21 1.06 10.84 12.08
C LYS A 21 1.50 12.29 11.90
N ARG A 22 1.31 13.14 12.92
CA ARG A 22 1.74 14.54 12.88
C ARG A 22 3.25 14.67 12.69
N LEU A 23 4.04 13.88 13.42
CA LEU A 23 5.49 13.84 13.28
C LEU A 23 5.94 13.42 11.88
N LEU A 24 5.29 12.42 11.28
CA LEU A 24 5.57 11.98 9.91
C LEU A 24 5.29 13.10 8.91
N ILE A 25 4.16 13.79 9.03
CA ILE A 25 3.79 14.91 8.15
C ILE A 25 4.81 16.05 8.30
N GLN A 26 5.19 16.40 9.54
CA GLN A 26 6.17 17.45 9.80
C GLN A 26 7.54 17.11 9.21
N ALA A 27 8.07 15.90 9.47
CA ALA A 27 9.36 15.46 8.93
C ALA A 27 9.38 15.50 7.40
N ARG A 28 8.28 15.08 6.77
CA ARG A 28 8.17 15.12 5.31
C ARG A 28 8.12 16.55 4.76
N THR A 29 7.42 17.45 5.43
CA THR A 29 7.37 18.86 5.05
C THR A 29 8.78 19.49 5.11
N GLU A 30 9.54 19.18 6.16
CA GLU A 30 10.92 19.61 6.32
C GLU A 30 11.82 19.02 5.24
N GLN A 31 11.71 17.72 4.94
CA GLN A 31 12.47 17.07 3.86
C GLN A 31 12.18 17.71 2.50
N SER A 32 10.91 17.97 2.17
CA SER A 32 10.51 18.58 0.91
C SER A 32 11.04 20.03 0.78
N ALA A 33 11.07 20.78 1.88
CA ALA A 33 11.65 22.11 1.92
C ALA A 33 13.17 22.06 1.63
N ILE A 34 13.90 21.18 2.33
CA ILE A 34 15.35 21.00 2.13
C ILE A 34 15.65 20.54 0.69
N GLU A 35 14.86 19.63 0.12
CA GLU A 35 15.03 19.18 -1.27
C GLU A 35 14.87 20.34 -2.27
N THR A 36 13.88 21.19 -2.05
CA THR A 36 13.63 22.38 -2.89
C THR A 36 14.80 23.37 -2.80
N GLU A 37 15.30 23.60 -1.59
CA GLU A 37 16.47 24.46 -1.36
C GLU A 37 17.74 23.86 -1.98
N LEU A 38 17.94 22.55 -1.86
CA LEU A 38 19.07 21.83 -2.46
C LEU A 38 19.08 21.94 -3.98
N ILE A 39 17.93 21.77 -4.64
CA ILE A 39 17.79 21.95 -6.10
C ILE A 39 18.18 23.39 -6.49
N THR A 40 17.78 24.37 -5.70
CA THR A 40 18.09 25.77 -5.93
C THR A 40 19.59 26.06 -5.74
N ALA A 41 20.18 25.52 -4.66
CA ALA A 41 21.60 25.63 -4.36
C ALA A 41 22.47 24.97 -5.45
N GLN A 42 22.09 23.78 -5.94
CA GLN A 42 22.78 23.09 -7.03
C GLN A 42 22.78 23.91 -8.33
N LYS A 43 21.69 24.60 -8.65
CA LYS A 43 21.62 25.51 -9.81
C LYS A 43 22.53 26.70 -9.63
N ALA A 44 22.54 27.33 -8.44
CA ALA A 44 23.38 28.46 -8.11
C ALA A 44 24.87 28.08 -8.17
N GLU A 45 25.25 26.96 -7.59
CA GLU A 45 26.62 26.43 -7.65
C GLU A 45 27.06 26.20 -9.11
N ARG A 46 26.27 25.53 -9.93
CA ARG A 46 26.61 25.31 -11.34
C ARG A 46 26.85 26.60 -12.07
N GLN A 47 26.05 27.63 -11.85
CA GLN A 47 26.20 28.93 -12.48
C GLN A 47 27.47 29.67 -11.97
N ALA A 48 27.72 29.66 -10.67
CA ALA A 48 28.88 30.31 -10.05
C ALA A 48 30.18 29.63 -10.50
N VAL A 49 30.26 28.31 -10.43
CA VAL A 49 31.43 27.51 -10.86
C VAL A 49 31.70 27.70 -12.37
N GLN A 50 30.68 27.62 -13.22
CA GLN A 50 30.85 27.85 -14.65
C GLN A 50 31.38 29.27 -14.95
N THR A 51 30.89 30.27 -14.22
CA THR A 51 31.34 31.64 -14.39
C THR A 51 32.79 31.83 -13.92
N TYR A 52 33.14 31.25 -12.76
CA TYR A 52 34.50 31.23 -12.25
C TYR A 52 35.46 30.53 -13.23
N ASP A 53 35.10 29.34 -13.76
CA ASP A 53 35.94 28.59 -14.68
C ASP A 53 36.14 29.29 -16.02
N ARG A 54 35.15 30.00 -16.56
CA ARG A 54 35.32 30.85 -17.75
C ARG A 54 36.36 31.91 -17.50
N TRP A 55 36.33 32.56 -16.32
CA TRP A 55 37.32 33.59 -15.95
C TRP A 55 38.70 32.98 -15.64
N ARG A 56 38.74 31.80 -15.01
CA ARG A 56 39.97 31.07 -14.70
C ARG A 56 40.74 30.68 -15.97
N ASN A 57 40.02 30.23 -17.00
CA ASN A 57 40.59 29.79 -18.25
C ASN A 57 40.87 30.95 -19.23
N GLY A 58 40.34 32.14 -18.98
CA GLY A 58 40.63 33.38 -19.75
C GLY A 58 42.00 33.96 -19.40
N TRP A 59 42.95 33.92 -20.37
CA TRP A 59 44.36 34.31 -20.13
C TRP A 59 44.56 35.78 -19.72
N LEU A 60 43.70 36.70 -20.14
CA LEU A 60 43.78 38.15 -19.84
C LEU A 60 43.06 38.56 -18.55
N PHE A 61 41.94 37.92 -18.21
CA PHE A 61 41.03 38.37 -17.13
C PHE A 61 41.64 38.28 -15.73
N LYS A 62 42.43 37.24 -15.46
CA LYS A 62 43.14 37.03 -14.17
C LYS A 62 44.07 38.18 -13.81
N ARG A 63 44.74 38.76 -14.81
CA ARG A 63 45.77 39.80 -14.58
C ARG A 63 45.21 41.20 -14.46
N VAL A 64 44.13 41.49 -15.22
CA VAL A 64 43.60 42.87 -15.34
C VAL A 64 42.53 43.18 -14.29
N ARG A 65 41.77 42.20 -13.81
CA ARG A 65 40.66 42.39 -12.85
C ARG A 65 40.73 41.42 -11.67
N LYS A 66 41.82 41.53 -10.89
CA LYS A 66 42.09 40.66 -9.73
C LYS A 66 40.95 40.62 -8.71
N GLN A 67 40.39 41.76 -8.35
CA GLN A 67 39.27 41.85 -7.40
C GLN A 67 38.03 41.06 -7.88
N ARG A 68 37.68 41.22 -9.17
CA ARG A 68 36.53 40.50 -9.73
C ARG A 68 36.75 39.00 -9.78
N PHE A 69 37.97 38.56 -10.07
CA PHE A 69 38.34 37.14 -10.05
C PHE A 69 38.23 36.55 -8.64
N GLN A 70 38.71 37.28 -7.62
CA GLN A 70 38.55 36.87 -6.21
C GLN A 70 37.08 36.74 -5.80
N GLN A 71 36.26 37.76 -6.14
CA GLN A 71 34.81 37.71 -5.88
C GLN A 71 34.12 36.51 -6.52
N LEU A 72 34.48 36.12 -7.74
CA LEU A 72 33.93 34.97 -8.41
C LEU A 72 34.39 33.64 -7.78
N GLN A 73 35.64 33.61 -7.30
CA GLN A 73 36.16 32.47 -6.56
C GLN A 73 35.46 32.29 -5.22
N GLU A 74 35.28 33.36 -4.46
CA GLU A 74 34.56 33.38 -3.19
C GLU A 74 33.09 32.99 -3.39
N ALA A 75 32.43 33.50 -4.44
CA ALA A 75 31.04 33.12 -4.76
C ALA A 75 30.91 31.66 -5.15
N ALA A 76 31.85 31.11 -5.92
CA ALA A 76 31.83 29.67 -6.28
C ALA A 76 32.04 28.80 -5.03
N GLN A 77 32.98 29.19 -4.15
CA GLN A 77 33.22 28.46 -2.91
C GLN A 77 31.98 28.49 -1.99
N LEU A 78 31.42 29.70 -1.77
CA LEU A 78 30.24 29.87 -0.93
C LEU A 78 29.04 29.00 -1.41
N THR A 79 28.79 28.98 -2.72
CA THR A 79 27.69 28.16 -3.26
C THR A 79 27.97 26.65 -3.12
N THR A 80 29.22 26.22 -3.17
CA THR A 80 29.61 24.83 -2.92
C THR A 80 29.42 24.48 -1.44
N ASP A 81 29.80 25.35 -0.53
CA ASP A 81 29.64 25.15 0.92
C ASP A 81 28.16 25.08 1.31
N VAL A 82 27.30 25.97 0.77
CA VAL A 82 25.85 25.96 0.99
C VAL A 82 25.22 24.65 0.49
N ARG A 83 25.62 24.17 -0.70
CA ARG A 83 25.12 22.90 -1.19
C ARG A 83 25.52 21.73 -0.28
N ALA A 84 26.78 21.71 0.17
CA ALA A 84 27.29 20.66 1.06
C ALA A 84 26.54 20.64 2.41
N GLU A 85 26.28 21.83 2.98
CA GLU A 85 25.49 21.98 4.20
C GLU A 85 24.06 21.45 4.03
N LEU A 86 23.39 21.79 2.93
CA LEU A 86 22.05 21.29 2.63
C LEU A 86 22.02 19.78 2.38
N GLU A 87 23.05 19.19 1.77
CA GLU A 87 23.18 17.73 1.63
C GLU A 87 23.35 17.04 2.99
N GLU A 88 24.10 17.64 3.90
CA GLU A 88 24.23 17.14 5.27
C GLU A 88 22.89 17.26 6.02
N GLN A 89 22.22 18.42 5.94
CA GLN A 89 20.88 18.59 6.53
C GLN A 89 19.88 17.61 5.96
N GLN A 90 19.87 17.34 4.66
CA GLN A 90 19.01 16.31 4.04
C GLN A 90 19.29 14.92 4.61
N SER A 91 20.55 14.58 4.85
CA SER A 91 20.93 13.29 5.45
C SER A 91 20.46 13.16 6.89
N GLN A 92 20.43 14.25 7.65
CA GLN A 92 20.01 14.29 9.06
C GLN A 92 18.49 14.42 9.23
N ALA A 93 17.79 14.98 8.25
CA ALA A 93 16.34 15.19 8.29
C ALA A 93 15.52 13.90 8.03
N ARG A 94 16.16 12.74 7.90
CA ARG A 94 15.48 11.45 7.72
C ARG A 94 14.94 10.95 9.04
N LEU A 95 13.62 10.85 9.15
CA LEU A 95 12.96 10.21 10.28
C LEU A 95 12.97 8.69 10.09
N SER A 96 14.02 8.01 10.60
CA SER A 96 14.04 6.56 10.62
C SER A 96 13.08 6.03 11.68
N THR A 97 12.12 5.22 11.28
CA THR A 97 11.16 4.58 12.18
C THR A 97 11.73 3.22 12.62
N GLN A 98 12.21 3.16 13.84
CA GLN A 98 12.61 1.90 14.47
C GLN A 98 11.41 1.33 15.23
N ILE A 99 11.01 0.11 14.86
CA ILE A 99 9.91 -0.60 15.53
C ILE A 99 10.54 -1.70 16.38
N GLU A 100 10.60 -1.48 17.67
CA GLU A 100 11.04 -2.49 18.63
C GLU A 100 9.89 -3.44 18.96
N MET A 101 10.19 -4.73 18.95
CA MET A 101 9.21 -5.77 19.27
C MET A 101 9.85 -6.84 20.15
N PRO A 102 9.08 -7.42 21.09
CA PRO A 102 9.48 -8.65 21.77
C PRO A 102 9.79 -9.76 20.76
N ASP A 103 10.73 -10.64 21.06
CA ASP A 103 11.17 -11.72 20.17
C ASP A 103 10.02 -12.62 19.69
N ALA A 104 9.05 -12.88 20.55
CA ALA A 104 7.87 -13.66 20.21
C ALA A 104 6.99 -12.96 19.14
N ALA A 105 6.77 -11.66 19.27
CA ALA A 105 6.02 -10.86 18.30
C ALA A 105 6.79 -10.75 16.99
N ARG A 106 8.10 -10.53 17.04
CA ARG A 106 8.98 -10.49 15.87
C ARG A 106 8.94 -11.80 15.09
N SER A 107 9.08 -12.93 15.79
CA SER A 107 9.01 -14.25 15.16
C SER A 107 7.64 -14.54 14.53
N ALA A 108 6.56 -14.08 15.17
CA ALA A 108 5.19 -14.21 14.65
C ALA A 108 4.98 -13.31 13.42
N PHE A 109 5.50 -12.07 13.43
CA PHE A 109 5.46 -11.17 12.28
C PHE A 109 6.20 -11.75 11.06
N LEU A 110 7.37 -12.33 11.25
CA LEU A 110 8.12 -12.97 10.17
C LEU A 110 7.32 -14.14 9.56
N ARG A 111 6.72 -15.01 10.39
CA ARG A 111 5.84 -16.09 9.89
C ARG A 111 4.63 -15.54 9.12
N MET A 112 4.02 -14.46 9.58
CA MET A 112 2.93 -13.80 8.87
C MET A 112 3.41 -13.23 7.52
N SER A 113 4.61 -12.65 7.46
CA SER A 113 5.21 -12.18 6.22
C SER A 113 5.51 -13.32 5.24
N ASP A 114 5.93 -14.49 5.72
CA ASP A 114 6.13 -15.69 4.90
C ASP A 114 4.79 -16.22 4.34
N ALA A 115 3.74 -16.28 5.16
CA ALA A 115 2.41 -16.63 4.71
C ALA A 115 1.87 -15.62 3.69
N PHE A 116 2.13 -14.33 3.89
CA PHE A 116 1.80 -13.30 2.91
C PHE A 116 2.58 -13.46 1.60
N ALA A 117 3.83 -13.92 1.65
CA ALA A 117 4.61 -14.19 0.45
C ALA A 117 3.99 -15.33 -0.40
N ALA A 118 3.32 -16.31 0.21
CA ALA A 118 2.52 -17.31 -0.50
C ALA A 118 1.22 -16.69 -1.07
N LEU A 119 0.52 -15.89 -0.28
CA LEU A 119 -0.72 -15.23 -0.66
C LEU A 119 -0.53 -14.29 -1.87
N LYS A 120 0.51 -13.46 -1.89
CA LYS A 120 0.78 -12.52 -2.98
C LYS A 120 1.07 -13.19 -4.32
N ASN A 121 1.45 -14.47 -4.31
CA ASN A 121 1.70 -15.27 -5.50
C ASN A 121 0.43 -15.94 -6.06
N ALA A 122 -0.75 -15.68 -5.50
CA ALA A 122 -2.00 -16.14 -6.05
C ALA A 122 -2.18 -15.69 -7.50
N SER A 123 -2.70 -16.56 -8.35
CA SER A 123 -2.87 -16.30 -9.79
C SER A 123 -3.76 -15.11 -10.06
N ARG A 124 -4.72 -14.82 -9.18
CA ARG A 124 -5.60 -13.66 -9.21
C ARG A 124 -5.95 -13.19 -7.82
N ILE A 125 -5.88 -11.89 -7.66
CA ILE A 125 -6.38 -11.18 -6.48
C ILE A 125 -7.26 -10.04 -6.99
N TRP A 126 -8.43 -9.89 -6.39
CA TRP A 126 -9.36 -8.82 -6.72
C TRP A 126 -9.78 -8.07 -5.47
N ASP A 127 -9.89 -6.77 -5.60
CA ASP A 127 -10.59 -5.91 -4.65
C ASP A 127 -12.08 -5.89 -4.98
N THR A 128 -12.94 -6.06 -3.98
CA THR A 128 -14.41 -6.00 -4.08
C THR A 128 -14.87 -4.56 -3.91
N VAL A 129 -15.06 -3.85 -5.00
CA VAL A 129 -15.40 -2.41 -4.96
C VAL A 129 -16.88 -2.14 -4.72
N GLN A 130 -17.76 -3.06 -5.09
CA GLN A 130 -19.22 -2.94 -4.86
C GLN A 130 -19.86 -4.30 -4.66
N GLU A 131 -20.91 -4.33 -3.85
CA GLU A 131 -21.72 -5.52 -3.62
C GLU A 131 -23.22 -5.23 -3.59
N ARG A 132 -24.02 -6.27 -3.83
CA ARG A 132 -25.45 -6.30 -3.57
C ARG A 132 -25.96 -7.70 -3.33
N SER A 133 -27.01 -7.83 -2.55
CA SER A 133 -27.77 -9.08 -2.49
C SER A 133 -28.43 -9.37 -3.83
N THR A 134 -28.38 -10.63 -4.26
CA THR A 134 -28.95 -11.07 -5.53
C THR A 134 -30.40 -11.51 -5.34
N ASN A 135 -31.33 -11.02 -6.15
CA ASN A 135 -32.66 -11.59 -6.24
C ASN A 135 -32.61 -12.86 -7.12
N ARG A 136 -32.34 -13.98 -6.49
CA ARG A 136 -32.12 -15.28 -7.16
C ARG A 136 -33.22 -15.67 -8.13
N VAL A 137 -34.49 -15.39 -7.77
CA VAL A 137 -35.66 -15.73 -8.61
C VAL A 137 -35.74 -14.82 -9.82
N ALA A 138 -35.60 -13.50 -9.63
CA ALA A 138 -35.68 -12.53 -10.71
C ALA A 138 -34.48 -12.67 -11.67
N GLU A 139 -33.29 -12.87 -11.14
CA GLU A 139 -32.05 -12.96 -11.90
C GLU A 139 -31.74 -14.37 -12.41
N ARG A 140 -32.51 -15.37 -11.94
CA ARG A 140 -32.40 -16.78 -12.36
C ARG A 140 -30.99 -17.33 -12.12
N THR A 141 -30.48 -17.13 -10.92
CA THR A 141 -29.14 -17.58 -10.51
C THR A 141 -29.18 -18.24 -9.15
N MET A 142 -28.23 -19.10 -8.87
CA MET A 142 -28.03 -19.66 -7.53
C MET A 142 -27.12 -18.77 -6.65
N ALA A 143 -26.51 -17.73 -7.21
CA ALA A 143 -25.67 -16.81 -6.46
C ALA A 143 -26.49 -15.98 -5.45
N HIS A 144 -26.01 -15.88 -4.22
CA HIS A 144 -26.63 -15.08 -3.16
C HIS A 144 -26.22 -13.62 -3.20
N ARG A 145 -25.04 -13.33 -3.74
CA ARG A 145 -24.42 -12.01 -3.80
C ARG A 145 -23.87 -11.76 -5.21
N THR A 146 -24.03 -10.55 -5.71
CA THR A 146 -23.37 -10.06 -6.91
C THR A 146 -22.32 -9.04 -6.46
N VAL A 147 -21.07 -9.21 -6.91
CA VAL A 147 -19.97 -8.33 -6.60
C VAL A 147 -19.42 -7.70 -7.88
N MET A 148 -18.97 -6.46 -7.79
CA MET A 148 -18.08 -5.84 -8.74
C MET A 148 -16.67 -5.90 -8.16
N ARG A 149 -15.76 -6.55 -8.88
CA ARG A 149 -14.38 -6.77 -8.45
C ARG A 149 -13.41 -6.18 -9.46
N LYS A 150 -12.29 -5.66 -8.99
CA LYS A 150 -11.20 -5.15 -9.83
C LYS A 150 -9.91 -5.88 -9.49
N PRO A 151 -9.10 -6.27 -10.49
CA PRO A 151 -7.82 -6.92 -10.22
C PRO A 151 -6.88 -5.95 -9.50
N VAL A 152 -6.22 -6.45 -8.47
CA VAL A 152 -5.19 -5.75 -7.70
C VAL A 152 -3.96 -6.65 -7.52
N ARG A 153 -2.89 -6.09 -6.98
CA ARG A 153 -1.67 -6.84 -6.64
C ARG A 153 -1.34 -6.67 -5.18
N PHE A 154 -0.88 -7.75 -4.59
CA PHE A 154 -0.22 -7.75 -3.30
C PHE A 154 1.28 -7.89 -3.51
N ASP A 155 2.07 -7.21 -2.67
CA ASP A 155 3.52 -7.19 -2.79
C ASP A 155 4.18 -7.05 -1.40
N LEU A 156 5.50 -7.15 -1.35
CA LEU A 156 6.30 -6.75 -0.20
C LEU A 156 6.96 -5.42 -0.58
N GLY A 157 6.64 -4.36 0.15
CA GLY A 157 7.04 -3.02 -0.23
C GLY A 157 7.37 -2.12 0.95
N ARG A 158 7.84 -0.93 0.61
CA ARG A 158 8.04 0.17 1.54
C ARG A 158 7.17 1.33 1.08
N CYS A 159 6.46 1.94 2.00
CA CYS A 159 5.74 3.17 1.70
C CYS A 159 6.69 4.37 1.85
N GLU A 160 6.58 5.33 0.95
CA GLU A 160 7.44 6.51 0.92
C GLU A 160 7.30 7.45 2.14
N VAL A 161 6.21 7.35 2.90
CA VAL A 161 6.02 8.14 4.13
C VAL A 161 6.64 7.50 5.37
N ILE A 162 7.11 6.25 5.28
CA ILE A 162 7.72 5.49 6.38
C ILE A 162 9.11 5.03 5.96
N GLU A 163 10.13 5.61 6.54
CA GLU A 163 11.50 5.10 6.39
C GLU A 163 11.76 4.07 7.50
N ALA A 164 11.62 2.79 7.15
CA ALA A 164 11.86 1.67 8.03
C ALA A 164 12.67 0.58 7.32
N ASP A 165 13.41 -0.22 8.09
CA ASP A 165 14.18 -1.36 7.56
C ASP A 165 13.29 -2.53 7.11
N TRP A 166 11.99 -2.50 7.45
CA TRP A 166 11.04 -3.55 7.16
C TRP A 166 10.44 -3.39 5.76
N GLN A 167 10.36 -4.49 5.03
CA GLN A 167 9.45 -4.61 3.90
C GLN A 167 8.09 -5.05 4.45
N ALA A 168 7.09 -4.20 4.34
CA ALA A 168 5.75 -4.50 4.83
C ALA A 168 4.96 -5.29 3.78
N PRO A 169 4.13 -6.26 4.19
CA PRO A 169 3.05 -6.74 3.35
C PRO A 169 2.21 -5.57 2.83
N HIS A 170 2.11 -5.46 1.51
CA HIS A 170 1.40 -4.40 0.81
C HIS A 170 0.21 -4.99 0.07
N LEU A 171 -0.98 -4.51 0.39
CA LEU A 171 -2.23 -4.87 -0.24
C LEU A 171 -2.69 -3.68 -1.11
N GLY A 172 -2.59 -3.85 -2.44
CA GLY A 172 -3.08 -2.83 -3.38
C GLY A 172 -4.60 -2.74 -3.34
N ASN A 173 -5.14 -1.55 -3.58
CA ASN A 173 -6.56 -1.24 -3.55
C ASN A 173 -6.99 -0.59 -4.87
N ALA A 174 -8.26 -0.73 -5.28
CA ALA A 174 -8.77 -0.22 -6.55
C ALA A 174 -9.73 0.96 -6.41
N ASN A 175 -10.23 1.25 -5.21
CA ASN A 175 -11.17 2.34 -4.92
C ASN A 175 -10.93 3.05 -3.59
N GLY A 176 -9.77 2.78 -2.96
CA GLY A 176 -9.35 3.38 -1.69
C GLY A 176 -7.85 3.58 -1.62
N GLY A 177 -7.30 3.56 -0.42
CA GLY A 177 -5.87 3.59 -0.16
C GLY A 177 -5.26 2.19 -0.07
N ASP A 178 -4.03 2.05 -0.50
CA ASP A 178 -3.26 0.83 -0.31
C ASP A 178 -2.96 0.60 1.17
N LEU A 179 -2.86 -0.66 1.58
CA LEU A 179 -2.56 -1.04 2.96
C LEU A 179 -1.13 -1.58 3.07
N TYR A 180 -0.38 -1.06 4.06
CA TYR A 180 0.93 -1.58 4.44
C TYR A 180 0.88 -2.06 5.87
N LEU A 181 1.16 -3.35 6.09
CA LEU A 181 1.10 -3.98 7.40
C LEU A 181 2.48 -3.91 8.07
N TYR A 182 2.72 -2.86 8.85
CA TYR A 182 3.93 -2.72 9.67
C TYR A 182 3.79 -3.44 11.01
N PRO A 183 4.91 -3.81 11.67
CA PRO A 183 4.84 -4.54 12.93
C PRO A 183 4.11 -3.84 14.09
N GLY A 184 4.03 -2.51 14.07
CA GLY A 184 3.41 -1.70 15.12
C GLY A 184 2.08 -1.03 14.72
N PHE A 185 1.76 -0.98 13.44
CA PHE A 185 0.57 -0.30 12.91
C PHE A 185 0.27 -0.72 11.48
N ILE A 186 -0.93 -0.42 11.01
CA ILE A 186 -1.26 -0.49 9.58
C ILE A 186 -1.29 0.92 9.02
N LEU A 187 -0.62 1.12 7.89
CA LEU A 187 -0.69 2.36 7.14
C LEU A 187 -1.70 2.19 6.00
N TYR A 188 -2.73 3.01 5.98
CA TYR A 188 -3.67 3.19 4.87
C TYR A 188 -3.22 4.39 4.05
N PHE A 189 -2.73 4.15 2.83
CA PHE A 189 -2.03 5.14 2.03
C PHE A 189 -2.77 5.44 0.73
N VAL A 190 -3.21 6.68 0.57
CA VAL A 190 -3.80 7.20 -0.67
C VAL A 190 -2.78 8.06 -1.43
N SER A 191 -2.07 8.92 -0.70
CA SER A 191 -0.99 9.76 -1.20
C SER A 191 -0.12 10.23 -0.03
N THR A 192 0.98 10.91 -0.34
CA THR A 192 1.88 11.47 0.67
C THR A 192 1.21 12.47 1.62
N ASP A 193 0.17 13.15 1.15
CA ASP A 193 -0.60 14.12 1.94
C ASP A 193 -1.90 13.53 2.51
N ALA A 194 -2.27 12.31 2.08
CA ALA A 194 -3.51 11.65 2.46
C ALA A 194 -3.25 10.20 2.85
N PHE A 195 -2.93 9.96 4.11
CA PHE A 195 -2.73 8.63 4.68
C PHE A 195 -3.30 8.55 6.10
N SER A 196 -3.45 7.34 6.62
CA SER A 196 -3.92 7.08 7.98
C SER A 196 -3.09 5.99 8.63
N LEU A 197 -2.99 6.06 9.95
CA LEU A 197 -2.33 5.06 10.77
C LEU A 197 -3.38 4.38 11.65
N LEU A 198 -3.48 3.06 11.56
CA LEU A 198 -4.42 2.27 12.35
C LEU A 198 -3.64 1.41 13.34
N ASP A 199 -4.11 1.41 14.57
CA ASP A 199 -3.59 0.52 15.61
C ASP A 199 -3.92 -0.94 15.27
N LEU A 200 -2.97 -1.84 15.46
CA LEU A 200 -3.16 -3.27 15.18
C LEU A 200 -4.30 -3.88 16.01
N SER A 201 -4.52 -3.37 17.22
CA SER A 201 -5.58 -3.86 18.11
C SER A 201 -6.98 -3.48 17.64
N GLU A 202 -7.12 -2.45 16.81
CA GLU A 202 -8.38 -1.96 16.27
C GLU A 202 -8.75 -2.60 14.92
N VAL A 203 -7.83 -3.39 14.33
CA VAL A 203 -8.02 -3.99 13.00
C VAL A 203 -8.28 -5.48 13.12
N GLU A 204 -9.34 -5.90 12.49
CA GLU A 204 -9.72 -7.30 12.31
C GLU A 204 -9.52 -7.70 10.86
N ILE A 205 -8.81 -8.82 10.64
CA ILE A 205 -8.70 -9.48 9.33
C ILE A 205 -9.31 -10.86 9.46
N THR A 206 -10.34 -11.13 8.66
CA THR A 206 -11.05 -12.40 8.67
C THR A 206 -10.98 -13.10 7.30
N TYR A 207 -11.13 -14.42 7.32
CA TYR A 207 -11.19 -15.28 6.15
C TYR A 207 -12.53 -16.00 6.08
N ASP A 208 -13.12 -16.02 4.88
CA ASP A 208 -14.29 -16.83 4.57
C ASP A 208 -14.08 -17.56 3.22
N PRO A 209 -14.32 -18.88 3.15
CA PRO A 209 -14.34 -19.60 1.89
C PRO A 209 -15.61 -19.25 1.09
N VAL A 210 -15.45 -18.71 -0.11
CA VAL A 210 -16.56 -18.28 -0.96
C VAL A 210 -16.70 -19.18 -2.20
N ARG A 211 -17.90 -19.73 -2.41
CA ARG A 211 -18.26 -20.43 -3.65
C ARG A 211 -18.72 -19.41 -4.68
N PHE A 212 -17.86 -19.09 -5.63
CA PHE A 212 -18.07 -18.06 -6.64
C PHE A 212 -18.52 -18.69 -7.98
N HIS A 213 -19.58 -18.14 -8.58
CA HIS A 213 -20.04 -18.54 -9.92
C HIS A 213 -19.16 -17.80 -10.95
N GLU A 214 -18.14 -18.49 -11.45
CA GLU A 214 -17.14 -17.87 -12.32
C GLU A 214 -17.61 -17.86 -13.78
N THR A 215 -17.64 -16.67 -14.36
CA THR A 215 -17.99 -16.45 -15.77
C THR A 215 -16.78 -16.07 -16.62
N GLU A 216 -15.64 -15.85 -15.97
CA GLU A 216 -14.35 -15.59 -16.60
C GLU A 216 -13.51 -16.87 -16.63
N ALA A 217 -12.27 -16.76 -17.08
CA ALA A 217 -11.31 -17.86 -17.04
C ALA A 217 -10.99 -18.23 -15.58
N VAL A 218 -11.19 -19.49 -15.24
CA VAL A 218 -10.89 -20.03 -13.90
C VAL A 218 -9.38 -19.92 -13.64
N PRO A 219 -8.93 -19.30 -12.55
CA PRO A 219 -7.53 -19.25 -12.17
C PRO A 219 -6.95 -20.65 -11.93
N THR A 220 -5.68 -20.84 -12.29
CA THR A 220 -5.02 -22.15 -12.26
C THR A 220 -4.80 -22.71 -10.85
N ASP A 221 -4.75 -21.85 -9.85
CA ASP A 221 -4.53 -22.17 -8.44
C ASP A 221 -5.83 -22.27 -7.62
N SER A 222 -6.99 -22.13 -8.27
CA SER A 222 -8.28 -22.25 -7.62
C SER A 222 -8.92 -23.62 -7.83
N LYS A 223 -9.83 -24.00 -6.93
CA LYS A 223 -10.54 -25.29 -7.00
C LYS A 223 -11.97 -25.11 -7.54
N THR A 224 -12.31 -25.77 -8.65
CA THR A 224 -13.71 -25.91 -9.04
C THR A 224 -14.35 -26.93 -8.13
N VAL A 225 -15.33 -26.50 -7.35
CA VAL A 225 -16.01 -27.33 -6.33
C VAL A 225 -17.41 -27.81 -6.77
N ASP A 226 -17.96 -27.17 -7.82
CA ASP A 226 -19.27 -27.52 -8.34
C ASP A 226 -19.44 -26.94 -9.77
N ARG A 227 -20.58 -27.20 -10.38
CA ARG A 227 -21.06 -26.57 -11.61
C ARG A 227 -22.50 -26.12 -11.46
N THR A 228 -22.86 -25.04 -12.11
CA THR A 228 -24.24 -24.56 -12.19
C THR A 228 -24.50 -24.03 -13.59
N TRP A 229 -25.77 -23.70 -13.89
CA TRP A 229 -26.14 -23.10 -15.16
C TRP A 229 -26.16 -21.58 -15.07
N ALA A 230 -25.83 -20.91 -16.16
CA ALA A 230 -25.89 -19.45 -16.23
C ALA A 230 -27.31 -18.92 -15.95
N LYS A 231 -28.34 -19.71 -16.32
CA LYS A 231 -29.75 -19.46 -15.98
C LYS A 231 -30.37 -20.71 -15.39
N VAL A 232 -30.91 -20.56 -14.17
CA VAL A 232 -31.51 -21.65 -13.42
C VAL A 232 -32.98 -21.42 -13.09
N ASN A 233 -33.72 -22.49 -12.93
CA ASN A 233 -35.03 -22.51 -12.28
C ASN A 233 -34.84 -22.37 -10.75
N LYS A 234 -35.94 -22.21 -10.01
CA LYS A 234 -35.92 -22.08 -8.54
C LYS A 234 -35.28 -23.27 -7.82
N ASP A 235 -35.35 -24.46 -8.40
CA ASP A 235 -34.78 -25.70 -7.90
C ASP A 235 -33.33 -25.94 -8.31
N GLY A 236 -32.71 -25.02 -9.07
CA GLY A 236 -31.33 -25.12 -9.57
C GLY A 236 -31.19 -25.86 -10.90
N SER A 237 -32.26 -26.44 -11.45
CA SER A 237 -32.24 -27.06 -12.77
C SER A 237 -32.07 -26.00 -13.89
N PRO A 238 -31.53 -26.39 -15.09
CA PRO A 238 -31.35 -25.43 -16.18
C PRO A 238 -32.68 -24.85 -16.67
N ASP A 239 -32.75 -23.53 -16.82
CA ASP A 239 -33.93 -22.89 -17.39
C ASP A 239 -33.95 -23.09 -18.91
N ARG A 240 -34.75 -24.00 -19.38
CA ARG A 240 -34.88 -24.38 -20.80
C ARG A 240 -35.48 -23.28 -21.71
N ARG A 241 -35.99 -22.19 -21.15
CA ARG A 241 -36.46 -21.03 -21.93
C ARG A 241 -35.28 -20.27 -22.55
N PHE A 242 -34.09 -20.42 -22.02
CA PHE A 242 -32.85 -19.86 -22.56
C PHE A 242 -32.16 -20.92 -23.42
N LYS A 243 -32.27 -20.76 -24.75
CA LYS A 243 -31.70 -21.72 -25.71
C LYS A 243 -30.19 -21.83 -25.65
N ASP A 244 -29.51 -20.73 -25.34
CA ASP A 244 -28.06 -20.62 -25.24
C ASP A 244 -27.57 -20.70 -23.78
N ASN A 245 -28.32 -21.41 -22.91
CA ASN A 245 -27.93 -21.62 -21.54
C ASN A 245 -26.74 -22.58 -21.47
N TYR A 246 -25.71 -22.24 -20.69
CA TYR A 246 -24.47 -22.99 -20.55
C TYR A 246 -24.12 -23.22 -19.08
N GLU A 247 -23.31 -24.22 -18.84
CA GLU A 247 -22.75 -24.50 -17.50
C GLU A 247 -21.62 -23.52 -17.17
N ILE A 248 -21.62 -23.02 -15.93
CA ILE A 248 -20.55 -22.22 -15.36
C ILE A 248 -19.94 -22.95 -14.15
N PRO A 249 -18.62 -22.88 -13.97
CA PRO A 249 -17.97 -23.47 -12.80
C PRO A 249 -18.31 -22.67 -11.52
N VAL A 250 -18.46 -23.39 -10.43
CA VAL A 250 -18.49 -22.84 -9.09
C VAL A 250 -17.10 -23.03 -8.50
N VAL A 251 -16.40 -21.94 -8.31
CA VAL A 251 -15.00 -21.94 -7.89
C VAL A 251 -14.89 -21.52 -6.43
N LEU A 252 -14.01 -22.18 -5.70
CA LEU A 252 -13.69 -21.82 -4.32
C LEU A 252 -12.62 -20.74 -4.31
N TYR A 253 -12.96 -19.56 -3.77
CA TYR A 253 -12.04 -18.46 -3.50
C TYR A 253 -11.92 -18.18 -2.01
N GLY A 254 -10.79 -17.61 -1.59
CA GLY A 254 -10.65 -17.05 -0.26
C GLY A 254 -11.12 -15.58 -0.26
N GLN A 255 -12.06 -15.26 0.61
CA GLN A 255 -12.44 -13.87 0.86
C GLN A 255 -11.69 -13.38 2.11
N LEU A 256 -10.96 -12.30 1.95
CA LEU A 256 -10.34 -11.55 3.05
C LEU A 256 -11.21 -10.33 3.33
N SER A 257 -11.65 -10.16 4.57
CA SER A 257 -12.36 -8.95 5.01
C SER A 257 -11.52 -8.24 6.06
N LEU A 258 -11.21 -6.97 5.81
CA LEU A 258 -10.43 -6.11 6.70
C LEU A 258 -11.35 -5.01 7.22
N ARG A 259 -11.44 -4.89 8.54
CA ARG A 259 -12.29 -3.89 9.19
C ARG A 259 -11.55 -3.26 10.35
N SER A 260 -11.84 -1.98 10.62
CA SER A 260 -11.39 -1.31 11.84
C SER A 260 -12.54 -0.61 12.55
N THR A 261 -12.33 -0.34 13.84
CA THR A 261 -13.27 0.46 14.65
C THR A 261 -13.37 1.90 14.15
N THR A 262 -12.35 2.40 13.45
CA THR A 262 -12.28 3.75 12.87
C THR A 262 -12.94 3.85 11.49
N GLY A 263 -13.47 2.75 10.94
CA GLY A 263 -14.25 2.77 9.70
C GLY A 263 -13.53 2.26 8.45
N MET A 264 -12.38 1.58 8.59
CA MET A 264 -11.80 0.83 7.48
C MET A 264 -12.71 -0.33 7.12
N ARG A 265 -12.97 -0.51 5.83
CA ARG A 265 -13.76 -1.60 5.27
C ARG A 265 -13.25 -1.96 3.88
N GLU A 266 -12.44 -3.00 3.82
CA GLU A 266 -11.87 -3.52 2.58
C GLU A 266 -12.19 -5.01 2.45
N GLU A 267 -12.40 -5.47 1.22
CA GLU A 267 -12.73 -6.87 0.93
C GLU A 267 -12.00 -7.33 -0.33
N TYR A 268 -11.25 -8.41 -0.20
CA TYR A 268 -10.52 -9.00 -1.32
C TYR A 268 -10.98 -10.43 -1.58
N LEU A 269 -11.01 -10.81 -2.87
CA LEU A 269 -11.15 -12.20 -3.31
C LEU A 269 -9.80 -12.69 -3.82
N VAL A 270 -9.37 -13.85 -3.36
CA VAL A 270 -8.09 -14.46 -3.72
C VAL A 270 -8.36 -15.82 -4.35
N SER A 271 -7.75 -16.10 -5.49
CA SER A 271 -7.92 -17.37 -6.21
C SER A 271 -7.40 -18.58 -5.43
N ASN A 272 -6.31 -18.41 -4.68
CA ASN A 272 -5.77 -19.44 -3.79
C ASN A 272 -6.39 -19.30 -2.39
N ALA A 273 -7.47 -20.05 -2.14
CA ALA A 273 -8.21 -20.00 -0.88
C ALA A 273 -7.36 -20.49 0.32
N GLU A 274 -6.49 -21.47 0.11
CA GLU A 274 -5.62 -22.03 1.16
C GLU A 274 -4.58 -20.99 1.62
N ALA A 275 -3.92 -20.32 0.69
CA ALA A 275 -2.97 -19.26 1.01
C ALA A 275 -3.64 -18.09 1.75
N ALA A 276 -4.90 -17.76 1.42
CA ALA A 276 -5.67 -16.74 2.12
C ALA A 276 -5.98 -17.15 3.56
N GLU A 277 -6.34 -18.41 3.79
CA GLU A 277 -6.61 -18.98 5.13
C GLU A 277 -5.34 -18.98 5.99
N GLU A 278 -4.22 -19.46 5.43
CA GLU A 278 -2.93 -19.51 6.12
C GLU A 278 -2.45 -18.11 6.53
N PHE A 279 -2.62 -17.13 5.66
CA PHE A 279 -2.25 -15.74 5.98
C PHE A 279 -3.08 -15.20 7.15
N VAL A 280 -4.40 -15.39 7.16
CA VAL A 280 -5.26 -14.90 8.25
C VAL A 280 -4.95 -15.61 9.57
N ALA A 281 -4.67 -16.91 9.52
CA ALA A 281 -4.23 -17.65 10.71
C ALA A 281 -2.90 -17.13 11.26
N ALA A 282 -1.94 -16.83 10.39
CA ALA A 282 -0.65 -16.25 10.77
C ALA A 282 -0.80 -14.81 11.29
N TRP A 283 -1.68 -13.99 10.70
CA TRP A 283 -2.05 -12.67 11.19
C TRP A 283 -2.61 -12.73 12.62
N ALA A 284 -3.58 -13.61 12.86
CA ALA A 284 -4.18 -13.78 14.18
C ALA A 284 -3.14 -14.21 15.25
N ALA A 285 -2.20 -15.09 14.86
CA ALA A 285 -1.09 -15.49 15.73
C ALA A 285 -0.14 -14.33 16.04
N PHE A 286 0.15 -13.48 15.04
CA PHE A 286 0.95 -12.27 15.22
C PHE A 286 0.26 -11.29 16.18
N ILE A 287 -1.01 -10.95 15.96
CA ILE A 287 -1.76 -10.04 16.84
C ILE A 287 -1.80 -10.55 18.29
N LYS A 288 -1.98 -11.87 18.46
CA LYS A 288 -1.94 -12.48 19.81
C LYS A 288 -0.57 -12.33 20.46
N ALA A 289 0.52 -12.53 19.72
CA ALA A 289 1.88 -12.40 20.25
C ALA A 289 2.23 -10.93 20.57
N ALA A 290 1.79 -9.99 19.74
CA ALA A 290 1.98 -8.55 19.97
C ALA A 290 1.30 -8.09 21.27
N ARG A 291 0.07 -8.52 21.52
CA ARG A 291 -0.67 -8.20 22.76
C ARG A 291 -0.12 -8.87 24.03
N SER A 292 0.56 -9.99 23.90
CA SER A 292 1.11 -10.73 25.07
C SER A 292 2.45 -10.18 25.55
N GLY A 293 3.04 -9.25 24.83
CA GLY A 293 4.31 -8.58 25.15
C GLY A 293 4.15 -7.20 25.80
N GLU A 294 2.89 -6.73 25.93
CA GLU A 294 2.50 -5.58 26.73
C GLU A 294 2.28 -6.02 28.20
#